data_114c17fe8524c1924abf25e9ad70117c
#
_entry.id   114c17fe8524c1924abf25e9ad70117c
#
_cell.length_a   1.000
_cell.length_b   1.000
_cell.length_c   1.000
_cell.angle_alpha   90.00
_cell.angle_beta   90.00
_cell.angle_gamma   90.00
#
_symmetry.space_group_name_H-M   'P 1'
#
loop_
_entity.id
_entity.type
_entity.pdbx_description
1 polymer ?
#
loop_
_entity_poly.entity_id
_entity_poly.type
_entity_poly.pdbx_seq_one_letter_code
_entity_poly.pdbx_strand_id
1 'polypeptide(L)'
;MADNIDLSMADGINPLAFIHNNRIVNENGSPIEFADHQFLLRPYSDMTPEQVVMKPSQIGWSVCGINKALWLAKFMKANIIYTMPSRTATKDFVSPKVDPIIMQNPVYQSWMGKTDSSALKAVGERFIYFRGSWEESAAISISADVLINDEVDRSNQKVLETYRTRLDASKRERPDLGFVWQWSNPSIPGYGVDENWQYSDQKHWFIRCPHCNFEWYMKFPENIDFERQEYICTKCHGILDRESRRNGRWVVKNANSNISGYWISQLMMPWITAAEIISKSKKDQSIFYNFTLGLPYISADQNISRQTITQCIAPNLNPKTGVVMGVDNGVVKTVVIGNVHGIFKIYETESWEEIEEDFVKYGASMVIDANPYPNIPRKLASKYPGRVFIHYFVQEQKSMQVILWGSGDKSEIVQSDRTKIIDLIVSEFTNQEITFNMTLKELEDRSYIYDWSQLYRTVETNAQGIQKSVWRTIQDRRDHFAFATIYWRIALELLYAQGGVIRTPPKKQNSFYRKGVMVSPENTVPSVNLHQIAEKTMHKKKSWKTK
;
A
#
# COMPACT_ATOMS: atom_id res chain seq x y z
N MET A 1 20.83 -17.70 52.24
CA MET A 1 20.48 -16.30 52.05
C MET A 1 20.34 -16.12 50.57
N ALA A 2 19.10 -16.08 50.08
CA ALA A 2 18.86 -15.73 48.66
C ALA A 2 19.10 -14.23 48.56
N ASP A 3 20.13 -13.83 47.81
CA ASP A 3 20.41 -12.44 47.50
C ASP A 3 19.13 -11.85 46.87
N ASN A 4 18.51 -10.89 47.53
CA ASN A 4 17.46 -10.05 46.96
C ASN A 4 18.14 -9.25 45.85
N ILE A 5 18.09 -9.78 44.64
CA ILE A 5 18.41 -9.00 43.44
C ILE A 5 17.42 -7.84 43.44
N ASP A 6 17.94 -6.63 43.52
CA ASP A 6 17.10 -5.42 43.43
C ASP A 6 16.48 -5.35 42.02
N LEU A 7 15.26 -5.87 41.89
CA LEU A 7 14.51 -5.91 40.66
C LEU A 7 14.30 -4.49 40.06
N SER A 8 14.43 -3.45 40.89
CA SER A 8 14.30 -2.06 40.41
C SER A 8 15.44 -1.65 39.45
N MET A 9 16.63 -2.25 39.56
CA MET A 9 17.70 -2.02 38.59
C MET A 9 17.38 -2.60 37.22
N ALA A 10 16.66 -3.73 37.15
CA ALA A 10 16.27 -4.33 35.90
C ALA A 10 15.22 -3.49 35.15
N ASP A 11 14.39 -2.75 35.87
CA ASP A 11 13.33 -1.89 35.30
C ASP A 11 13.91 -0.79 34.41
N GLY A 12 15.08 -0.27 34.74
CA GLY A 12 15.78 0.77 33.97
C GLY A 12 16.54 0.25 32.74
N ILE A 13 16.74 -1.08 32.64
CA ILE A 13 17.54 -1.69 31.58
C ILE A 13 16.67 -2.13 30.40
N ASN A 14 15.46 -2.64 30.68
CA ASN A 14 14.64 -3.27 29.65
C ASN A 14 13.14 -3.03 29.88
N PRO A 15 12.41 -2.49 28.87
CA PRO A 15 10.96 -2.30 28.96
C PRO A 15 10.18 -3.57 29.31
N LEU A 16 10.59 -4.74 28.82
CA LEU A 16 9.92 -6.01 29.10
C LEU A 16 10.03 -6.37 30.59
N ALA A 17 11.23 -6.22 31.19
CA ALA A 17 11.45 -6.45 32.63
C ALA A 17 10.57 -5.50 33.46
N PHE A 18 10.52 -4.22 33.07
CA PHE A 18 9.67 -3.22 33.72
C PHE A 18 8.19 -3.62 33.71
N ILE A 19 7.64 -4.01 32.54
CA ILE A 19 6.24 -4.43 32.40
C ILE A 19 5.92 -5.60 33.33
N HIS A 20 6.79 -6.60 33.35
CA HIS A 20 6.62 -7.79 34.16
C HIS A 20 6.71 -7.50 35.67
N ASN A 21 7.76 -6.78 36.11
CA ASN A 21 8.02 -6.52 37.51
C ASN A 21 6.93 -5.65 38.15
N ASN A 22 6.41 -4.67 37.39
CA ASN A 22 5.41 -3.74 37.86
C ASN A 22 3.96 -4.19 37.55
N ARG A 23 3.78 -5.39 36.99
CA ARG A 23 2.47 -5.98 36.63
C ARG A 23 1.58 -5.00 35.89
N ILE A 24 2.15 -4.36 34.87
CA ILE A 24 1.46 -3.34 34.08
C ILE A 24 0.18 -3.92 33.45
N VAL A 25 -0.91 -3.17 33.54
CA VAL A 25 -2.19 -3.50 32.91
C VAL A 25 -2.42 -2.68 31.64
N ASN A 26 -3.18 -3.22 30.70
CA ASN A 26 -3.60 -2.55 29.49
C ASN A 26 -4.74 -1.55 29.74
N GLU A 27 -5.26 -0.95 28.67
CA GLU A 27 -6.35 0.02 28.70
C GLU A 27 -7.65 -0.51 29.29
N ASN A 28 -7.83 -1.82 29.34
CA ASN A 28 -9.02 -2.49 29.92
C ASN A 28 -8.80 -2.97 31.37
N GLY A 29 -7.65 -2.67 31.99
CA GLY A 29 -7.29 -3.12 33.33
C GLY A 29 -6.84 -4.58 33.39
N SER A 30 -6.64 -5.24 32.26
CA SER A 30 -6.14 -6.61 32.22
C SER A 30 -4.61 -6.62 32.27
N PRO A 31 -3.99 -7.50 33.06
CA PRO A 31 -2.53 -7.65 33.07
C PRO A 31 -1.96 -7.92 31.67
N ILE A 32 -0.84 -7.31 31.36
CA ILE A 32 -0.11 -7.60 30.11
C ILE A 32 0.60 -8.95 30.32
N GLU A 33 0.00 -9.99 29.74
CA GLU A 33 0.52 -11.35 29.79
C GLU A 33 1.03 -11.79 28.42
N PHE A 34 2.16 -12.50 28.43
CA PHE A 34 2.81 -12.95 27.21
C PHE A 34 2.50 -14.41 26.83
N ALA A 35 1.68 -15.11 27.60
CA ALA A 35 1.36 -16.52 27.34
C ALA A 35 0.87 -16.76 25.90
N ASP A 36 -0.12 -15.99 25.46
CA ASP A 36 -0.61 -16.03 24.07
C ASP A 36 0.03 -14.99 23.16
N HIS A 37 0.87 -14.09 23.69
CA HIS A 37 1.51 -12.99 22.97
C HIS A 37 3.04 -13.11 22.98
N GLN A 38 3.58 -14.33 22.92
CA GLN A 38 5.04 -14.57 22.95
C GLN A 38 5.79 -13.82 21.84
N PHE A 39 5.12 -13.57 20.71
CA PHE A 39 5.68 -12.78 19.63
C PHE A 39 5.99 -11.32 20.02
N LEU A 40 5.42 -10.78 21.12
CA LEU A 40 5.71 -9.44 21.62
C LEU A 40 6.92 -9.39 22.58
N LEU A 41 7.43 -10.51 23.07
CA LEU A 41 8.57 -10.54 24.00
C LEU A 41 9.81 -9.83 23.40
N ARG A 42 10.19 -10.22 22.18
CA ARG A 42 11.32 -9.58 21.50
C ARG A 42 11.04 -8.12 21.12
N PRO A 43 9.90 -7.73 20.55
CA PRO A 43 9.57 -6.33 20.28
C PRO A 43 9.62 -5.41 21.49
N TYR A 44 9.19 -5.87 22.68
CA TYR A 44 9.32 -5.08 23.90
C TYR A 44 10.78 -4.83 24.29
N SER A 45 11.66 -5.81 24.07
CA SER A 45 13.09 -5.72 24.40
C SER A 45 13.95 -5.13 23.30
N ASP A 46 13.43 -5.05 22.07
CA ASP A 46 14.19 -4.56 20.91
C ASP A 46 14.34 -3.05 20.97
N MET A 47 15.59 -2.61 21.07
CA MET A 47 16.00 -1.20 21.12
C MET A 47 16.80 -0.81 19.86
N THR A 48 16.67 -1.59 18.77
CA THR A 48 17.28 -1.23 17.49
C THR A 48 16.82 0.16 17.06
N PRO A 49 17.73 1.05 16.61
CA PRO A 49 17.39 2.44 16.27
C PRO A 49 16.28 2.58 15.23
N GLU A 50 16.27 1.73 14.21
CA GLU A 50 15.20 1.72 13.22
C GLU A 50 14.40 0.43 13.29
N GLN A 51 13.06 0.56 13.46
CA GLN A 51 12.15 -0.57 13.51
C GLN A 51 10.97 -0.36 12.57
N VAL A 52 10.60 -1.42 11.86
CA VAL A 52 9.46 -1.45 10.93
C VAL A 52 8.60 -2.66 11.23
N VAL A 53 7.29 -2.45 11.37
CA VAL A 53 6.38 -3.56 11.67
C VAL A 53 5.18 -3.57 10.75
N MET A 54 5.12 -4.58 9.93
CA MET A 54 3.98 -4.88 9.08
C MET A 54 3.08 -5.89 9.82
N LYS A 55 1.89 -5.45 10.21
CA LYS A 55 1.05 -6.18 11.17
C LYS A 55 -0.43 -6.22 10.80
N PRO A 56 -1.17 -7.23 11.24
CA PRO A 56 -2.63 -7.23 11.22
C PRO A 56 -3.20 -6.36 12.35
N SER A 57 -4.51 -6.21 12.39
CA SER A 57 -5.21 -5.51 13.47
C SER A 57 -5.29 -6.33 14.74
N GLN A 58 -5.42 -5.64 15.89
CA GLN A 58 -5.81 -6.22 17.19
C GLN A 58 -4.82 -7.25 17.77
N ILE A 59 -3.52 -6.99 17.68
CA ILE A 59 -2.46 -7.88 18.19
C ILE A 59 -1.65 -7.29 19.36
N GLY A 60 -2.11 -6.18 19.97
CA GLY A 60 -1.45 -5.57 21.12
C GLY A 60 -0.24 -4.67 20.78
N TRP A 61 0.06 -4.41 19.50
CA TRP A 61 1.28 -3.67 19.13
C TRP A 61 1.27 -2.21 19.54
N SER A 62 0.14 -1.50 19.43
CA SER A 62 0.02 -0.11 19.90
C SER A 62 0.20 0.00 21.42
N VAL A 63 -0.26 -1.00 22.19
CA VAL A 63 -0.02 -1.08 23.64
C VAL A 63 1.48 -1.23 23.92
N CYS A 64 2.18 -2.07 23.16
CA CYS A 64 3.65 -2.17 23.23
C CYS A 64 4.31 -0.81 22.96
N GLY A 65 3.89 -0.11 21.91
CA GLY A 65 4.41 1.22 21.57
C GLY A 65 4.20 2.27 22.67
N ILE A 66 3.01 2.32 23.29
CA ILE A 66 2.71 3.23 24.40
C ILE A 66 3.62 2.95 25.60
N ASN A 67 3.72 1.68 26.01
CA ASN A 67 4.55 1.30 27.15
C ASN A 67 6.04 1.60 26.92
N LYS A 68 6.54 1.31 25.71
CA LYS A 68 7.91 1.68 25.33
C LYS A 68 8.13 3.19 25.34
N ALA A 69 7.16 3.99 24.86
CA ALA A 69 7.25 5.44 24.89
C ALA A 69 7.33 5.98 26.33
N LEU A 70 6.45 5.52 27.22
CA LEU A 70 6.49 5.90 28.63
C LEU A 70 7.82 5.50 29.31
N TRP A 71 8.30 4.30 29.04
CA TRP A 71 9.56 3.79 29.54
C TRP A 71 10.76 4.62 29.04
N LEU A 72 10.82 4.93 27.74
CA LEU A 72 11.87 5.77 27.14
C LEU A 72 11.90 7.17 27.75
N ALA A 73 10.73 7.79 27.92
CA ALA A 73 10.64 9.11 28.54
C ALA A 73 11.18 9.09 29.99
N LYS A 74 10.86 8.05 30.75
CA LYS A 74 11.26 7.93 32.15
C LYS A 74 12.73 7.56 32.33
N PHE A 75 13.16 6.46 31.71
CA PHE A 75 14.46 5.87 31.99
C PHE A 75 15.57 6.37 31.04
N MET A 76 15.29 6.53 29.77
CA MET A 76 16.21 7.06 28.78
C MET A 76 16.21 8.59 28.73
N LYS A 77 15.32 9.25 29.49
CA LYS A 77 15.18 10.72 29.48
C LYS A 77 14.97 11.26 28.08
N ALA A 78 14.13 10.60 27.26
CA ALA A 78 13.89 10.95 25.89
C ALA A 78 12.62 11.81 25.73
N ASN A 79 12.69 12.84 24.87
CA ASN A 79 11.51 13.48 24.31
C ASN A 79 11.04 12.68 23.11
N ILE A 80 9.75 12.42 23.00
CA ILE A 80 9.18 11.52 22.02
C ILE A 80 8.13 12.24 21.18
N ILE A 81 8.19 12.10 19.87
CA ILE A 81 7.09 12.39 18.96
C ILE A 81 6.38 11.08 18.64
N TYR A 82 5.10 10.99 18.96
CA TYR A 82 4.22 9.87 18.60
C TYR A 82 3.20 10.36 17.57
N THR A 83 3.28 9.86 16.33
CA THR A 83 2.39 10.31 15.27
C THR A 83 1.24 9.35 15.05
N MET A 84 0.09 9.92 14.69
CA MET A 84 -1.10 9.26 14.18
C MET A 84 -1.49 9.92 12.85
N PRO A 85 -2.36 9.31 12.01
CA PRO A 85 -2.70 9.89 10.72
C PRO A 85 -3.21 11.33 10.78
N SER A 86 -4.06 11.67 11.73
CA SER A 86 -4.65 13.00 11.86
C SER A 86 -4.73 13.46 13.31
N ARG A 87 -5.02 14.75 13.52
CA ARG A 87 -5.29 15.31 14.86
C ARG A 87 -6.48 14.65 15.53
N THR A 88 -7.53 14.32 14.79
CA THR A 88 -8.68 13.58 15.30
C THR A 88 -8.26 12.16 15.71
N ALA A 89 -7.57 11.43 14.83
CA ALA A 89 -7.04 10.11 15.15
C ALA A 89 -6.12 10.11 16.37
N THR A 90 -5.33 11.17 16.56
CA THR A 90 -4.52 11.37 17.77
C THR A 90 -5.37 11.40 19.02
N LYS A 91 -6.42 12.21 19.02
CA LYS A 91 -7.35 12.31 20.17
C LYS A 91 -8.07 10.99 20.43
N ASP A 92 -8.55 10.33 19.36
CA ASP A 92 -9.24 9.04 19.43
C ASP A 92 -8.30 7.88 19.82
N PHE A 93 -7.01 8.09 19.77
CA PHE A 93 -5.99 7.15 20.28
C PHE A 93 -5.63 7.44 21.73
N VAL A 94 -5.34 8.71 22.07
CA VAL A 94 -4.85 9.07 23.41
C VAL A 94 -5.93 8.86 24.47
N SER A 95 -7.13 9.40 24.27
CA SER A 95 -8.19 9.34 25.29
C SER A 95 -8.66 7.92 25.64
N PRO A 96 -8.90 6.99 24.68
CA PRO A 96 -9.36 5.65 25.03
C PRO A 96 -8.25 4.62 25.27
N LYS A 97 -6.97 4.91 24.94
CA LYS A 97 -5.87 3.95 25.12
C LYS A 97 -4.76 4.46 26.04
N VAL A 98 -4.17 5.63 25.73
CA VAL A 98 -3.03 6.14 26.50
C VAL A 98 -3.46 6.55 27.90
N ASP A 99 -4.52 7.35 28.01
CA ASP A 99 -5.02 7.83 29.30
C ASP A 99 -5.42 6.67 30.23
N PRO A 100 -6.21 5.68 29.80
CA PRO A 100 -6.54 4.54 30.67
C PRO A 100 -5.32 3.72 31.09
N ILE A 101 -4.33 3.49 30.21
CA ILE A 101 -3.08 2.81 30.59
C ILE A 101 -2.36 3.59 31.70
N ILE A 102 -2.26 4.92 31.59
CA ILE A 102 -1.64 5.73 32.64
C ILE A 102 -2.47 5.69 33.92
N MET A 103 -3.79 5.88 33.83
CA MET A 103 -4.68 5.95 34.99
C MET A 103 -4.81 4.64 35.77
N GLN A 104 -4.66 3.50 35.12
CA GLN A 104 -4.80 2.19 35.76
C GLN A 104 -3.49 1.67 36.35
N ASN A 105 -2.37 2.31 36.05
CA ASN A 105 -1.04 1.89 36.53
C ASN A 105 -0.45 2.96 37.46
N PRO A 106 -0.49 2.76 38.81
CA PRO A 106 0.03 3.73 39.79
C PRO A 106 1.48 4.16 39.52
N VAL A 107 2.31 3.25 39.01
CA VAL A 107 3.71 3.57 38.66
C VAL A 107 3.77 4.63 37.54
N TYR A 108 2.93 4.54 36.53
CA TYR A 108 2.85 5.55 35.47
C TYR A 108 2.29 6.87 35.99
N GLN A 109 1.23 6.82 36.83
CA GLN A 109 0.68 8.03 37.45
C GLN A 109 1.75 8.80 38.22
N SER A 110 2.63 8.08 38.94
CA SER A 110 3.72 8.71 39.71
C SER A 110 4.76 9.44 38.83
N TRP A 111 4.79 9.16 37.53
CA TRP A 111 5.71 9.81 36.59
C TRP A 111 5.11 11.05 35.94
N MET A 112 3.78 11.18 35.97
CA MET A 112 3.08 12.25 35.24
C MET A 112 3.35 13.62 35.88
N GLY A 113 3.70 14.57 35.01
CA GLY A 113 3.84 15.98 35.37
C GLY A 113 2.53 16.74 35.27
N LYS A 114 2.58 18.06 35.47
CA LYS A 114 1.42 18.95 35.46
C LYS A 114 0.76 19.07 34.06
N THR A 115 1.54 18.87 32.98
CA THR A 115 1.03 18.98 31.61
C THR A 115 0.52 17.64 31.16
N ASP A 116 -0.80 17.55 31.03
CA ASP A 116 -1.52 16.34 30.63
C ASP A 116 -2.68 16.71 29.69
N SER A 117 -2.51 16.43 28.42
CA SER A 117 -3.52 16.63 27.38
C SER A 117 -3.44 15.55 26.30
N SER A 118 -4.45 15.48 25.42
CA SER A 118 -4.42 14.56 24.28
C SER A 118 -3.32 14.85 23.25
N ALA A 119 -2.65 15.98 23.33
CA ALA A 119 -1.57 16.38 22.42
C ALA A 119 -0.18 16.35 23.07
N LEU A 120 -0.10 16.29 24.40
CA LEU A 120 1.16 16.41 25.13
C LEU A 120 1.05 15.78 26.53
N LYS A 121 1.93 14.85 26.83
CA LYS A 121 2.10 14.26 28.16
C LYS A 121 3.47 14.62 28.71
N ALA A 122 3.52 15.17 29.93
CA ALA A 122 4.77 15.33 30.66
C ALA A 122 5.03 14.06 31.47
N VAL A 123 6.21 13.45 31.29
CA VAL A 123 6.68 12.26 32.00
C VAL A 123 8.00 12.62 32.71
N GLY A 124 7.93 12.92 34.00
CA GLY A 124 9.05 13.52 34.71
C GLY A 124 9.42 14.88 34.11
N GLU A 125 10.66 14.99 33.62
CA GLU A 125 11.20 16.20 32.98
C GLU A 125 11.08 16.16 31.44
N ARG A 126 10.48 15.14 30.88
CA ARG A 126 10.41 14.89 29.43
C ARG A 126 8.98 14.88 28.91
N PHE A 127 8.84 14.93 27.61
CA PHE A 127 7.56 15.08 26.96
C PHE A 127 7.32 13.99 25.92
N ILE A 128 6.07 13.52 25.84
CA ILE A 128 5.56 12.73 24.72
C ILE A 128 4.56 13.63 23.97
N TYR A 129 4.94 13.99 22.73
CA TYR A 129 4.15 14.82 21.82
C TYR A 129 3.32 13.91 20.93
N PHE A 130 1.99 13.93 21.07
CA PHE A 130 1.08 13.24 20.18
C PHE A 130 0.68 14.16 19.04
N ARG A 131 0.94 13.78 17.78
CA ARG A 131 0.79 14.64 16.60
C ARG A 131 0.11 13.94 15.45
N GLY A 132 -0.65 14.73 14.66
CA GLY A 132 -1.14 14.28 13.34
C GLY A 132 -0.04 14.38 12.28
N SER A 133 -0.11 13.52 11.27
CA SER A 133 0.86 13.45 10.16
C SER A 133 0.31 13.94 8.82
N TRP A 134 -0.84 14.66 8.79
CA TRP A 134 -1.36 15.26 7.57
C TRP A 134 -0.82 16.65 7.29
N GLU A 135 -0.58 17.45 8.32
CA GLU A 135 -0.19 18.85 8.18
C GLU A 135 1.31 19.02 8.46
N GLU A 136 2.05 19.53 7.49
CA GLU A 136 3.50 19.78 7.60
C GLU A 136 3.82 20.78 8.73
N SER A 137 2.95 21.77 8.95
CA SER A 137 3.11 22.76 10.03
C SER A 137 3.19 22.14 11.43
N ALA A 138 2.55 21.00 11.65
CA ALA A 138 2.61 20.29 12.92
C ALA A 138 4.01 19.69 13.23
N ALA A 139 4.82 19.47 12.19
CA ALA A 139 6.16 18.90 12.31
C ALA A 139 7.27 19.92 12.56
N ILE A 140 7.04 21.21 12.33
CA ILE A 140 8.13 22.21 12.24
C ILE A 140 8.65 22.69 13.60
N SER A 141 7.87 22.63 14.67
CA SER A 141 8.17 23.37 15.92
C SER A 141 8.67 22.51 17.08
N ILE A 142 9.02 21.24 16.87
CA ILE A 142 9.34 20.31 17.95
C ILE A 142 10.64 19.59 17.64
N SER A 143 11.53 19.50 18.64
CA SER A 143 12.69 18.59 18.61
C SER A 143 12.42 17.39 19.51
N ALA A 144 12.87 16.21 19.10
CA ALA A 144 12.69 14.98 19.86
C ALA A 144 13.90 14.06 19.74
N ASP A 145 13.95 13.09 20.63
CA ASP A 145 14.97 12.05 20.69
C ASP A 145 14.49 10.76 20.03
N VAL A 146 13.18 10.56 19.98
CA VAL A 146 12.54 9.36 19.43
C VAL A 146 11.31 9.76 18.63
N LEU A 147 11.15 9.13 17.47
CA LEU A 147 9.98 9.21 16.62
C LEU A 147 9.27 7.85 16.56
N ILE A 148 8.00 7.82 16.92
CA ILE A 148 7.15 6.65 16.82
C ILE A 148 6.01 6.98 15.85
N ASN A 149 5.91 6.25 14.75
CA ASN A 149 4.86 6.42 13.75
C ASN A 149 3.89 5.24 13.79
N ASP A 150 2.66 5.47 14.27
CA ASP A 150 1.59 4.50 14.22
C ASP A 150 0.67 4.78 13.03
N GLU A 151 0.17 3.74 12.39
CA GLU A 151 -0.65 3.78 11.17
C GLU A 151 0.02 4.53 10.00
N VAL A 152 1.27 4.17 9.69
CA VAL A 152 2.10 4.76 8.64
C VAL A 152 1.39 4.83 7.30
N ASP A 153 0.71 3.77 6.87
CA ASP A 153 0.03 3.69 5.58
C ASP A 153 -1.14 4.68 5.42
N ARG A 154 -1.67 5.19 6.53
CA ARG A 154 -2.73 6.19 6.56
C ARG A 154 -2.21 7.62 6.77
N SER A 155 -0.90 7.76 6.88
CA SER A 155 -0.19 9.00 7.13
C SER A 155 0.35 9.61 5.84
N ASN A 156 0.60 10.92 5.84
CA ASN A 156 1.30 11.57 4.75
C ASN A 156 2.81 11.27 4.86
N GLN A 157 3.34 10.51 3.90
CA GLN A 157 4.73 10.04 3.93
C GLN A 157 5.73 11.20 3.95
N LYS A 158 5.49 12.27 3.18
CA LYS A 158 6.32 13.46 3.18
C LYS A 158 6.38 14.16 4.56
N VAL A 159 5.25 14.19 5.27
CA VAL A 159 5.18 14.75 6.62
C VAL A 159 5.91 13.86 7.63
N LEU A 160 5.83 12.54 7.48
CA LEU A 160 6.60 11.61 8.30
C LEU A 160 8.11 11.82 8.12
N GLU A 161 8.59 12.03 6.89
CA GLU A 161 9.99 12.37 6.63
C GLU A 161 10.36 13.74 7.25
N THR A 162 9.48 14.72 7.22
CA THR A 162 9.70 15.99 7.93
C THR A 162 9.84 15.77 9.44
N TYR A 163 9.04 14.90 10.06
CA TYR A 163 9.21 14.54 11.47
C TYR A 163 10.57 13.86 11.73
N ARG A 164 11.07 13.05 10.80
CA ARG A 164 12.37 12.39 10.92
C ARG A 164 13.52 13.38 11.09
N THR A 165 13.47 14.54 10.42
CA THR A 165 14.48 15.60 10.59
C THR A 165 14.48 16.24 11.99
N ARG A 166 13.42 16.04 12.79
CA ARG A 166 13.36 16.56 14.18
C ARG A 166 14.29 15.82 15.14
N LEU A 167 14.86 14.70 14.71
CA LEU A 167 15.82 13.90 15.47
C LEU A 167 17.28 14.30 15.22
N ASP A 168 17.56 15.18 14.25
CA ASP A 168 18.94 15.47 13.82
C ASP A 168 19.82 16.06 14.94
N ALA A 169 19.23 16.90 15.81
CA ALA A 169 19.94 17.43 16.97
C ALA A 169 20.25 16.30 17.99
N SER A 170 19.27 15.45 18.27
CA SER A 170 19.43 14.34 19.20
C SER A 170 20.47 13.33 18.70
N LYS A 171 20.44 12.95 17.43
CA LYS A 171 21.43 12.02 16.85
C LYS A 171 22.86 12.51 17.00
N ARG A 172 23.07 13.82 17.01
CA ARG A 172 24.39 14.43 17.20
C ARG A 172 24.79 14.52 18.67
N GLU A 173 23.85 14.91 19.54
CA GLU A 173 24.12 15.20 20.96
C GLU A 173 23.96 13.97 21.84
N ARG A 174 23.09 13.04 21.46
CA ARG A 174 22.76 11.81 22.17
C ARG A 174 22.73 10.63 21.19
N PRO A 175 23.91 10.11 20.79
CA PRO A 175 24.01 9.04 19.78
C PRO A 175 23.41 7.70 20.24
N ASP A 176 23.13 7.55 21.55
CA ASP A 176 22.39 6.45 22.16
C ASP A 176 20.87 6.48 21.88
N LEU A 177 20.38 7.55 21.29
CA LEU A 177 18.99 7.79 20.91
C LEU A 177 18.87 8.07 19.39
N GLY A 178 17.82 8.75 18.98
CA GLY A 178 17.55 9.00 17.56
C GLY A 178 16.76 7.87 16.94
N PHE A 179 15.93 7.21 17.73
CA PHE A 179 15.14 6.05 17.29
C PHE A 179 13.99 6.46 16.38
N VAL A 180 13.76 5.66 15.34
CA VAL A 180 12.61 5.76 14.45
C VAL A 180 11.90 4.42 14.41
N TRP A 181 10.75 4.33 15.04
CA TRP A 181 9.93 3.13 15.09
C TRP A 181 8.62 3.35 14.38
N GLN A 182 8.24 2.44 13.51
CA GLN A 182 7.06 2.60 12.67
C GLN A 182 6.32 1.29 12.46
N TRP A 183 4.98 1.39 12.47
CA TRP A 183 4.11 0.24 12.22
C TRP A 183 2.79 0.62 11.62
N SER A 184 2.24 -0.31 10.86
CA SER A 184 0.91 -0.17 10.24
C SER A 184 0.31 -1.52 9.87
N ASN A 185 -0.99 -1.52 9.63
CA ASN A 185 -1.57 -2.45 8.68
C ASN A 185 -1.10 -2.01 7.30
N PRO A 186 -0.49 -2.89 6.47
CA PRO A 186 -0.08 -2.52 5.12
C PRO A 186 -1.31 -2.25 4.26
N SER A 187 -1.19 -1.35 3.29
CA SER A 187 -2.27 -1.04 2.35
C SER A 187 -2.03 -1.71 0.99
N ILE A 188 -1.10 -1.19 0.22
CA ILE A 188 -0.76 -1.65 -1.14
C ILE A 188 0.71 -2.02 -1.22
N PRO A 189 1.10 -2.92 -2.15
CA PRO A 189 2.49 -3.32 -2.33
C PRO A 189 3.41 -2.13 -2.65
N GLY A 190 4.59 -2.13 -2.02
CA GLY A 190 5.62 -1.11 -2.24
C GLY A 190 5.28 0.29 -1.72
N TYR A 191 4.37 0.40 -0.75
CA TYR A 191 3.98 1.66 -0.13
C TYR A 191 3.99 1.57 1.39
N GLY A 192 4.34 2.69 2.03
CA GLY A 192 4.25 2.85 3.48
C GLY A 192 5.06 1.79 4.24
N VAL A 193 4.39 1.05 5.11
CA VAL A 193 5.06 0.05 5.96
C VAL A 193 5.59 -1.14 5.15
N ASP A 194 4.95 -1.52 4.05
CA ASP A 194 5.44 -2.61 3.19
C ASP A 194 6.75 -2.22 2.52
N GLU A 195 6.84 -1.03 1.95
CA GLU A 195 8.08 -0.53 1.36
C GLU A 195 9.23 -0.51 2.37
N ASN A 196 8.99 0.09 3.54
CA ASN A 196 10.00 0.19 4.59
C ASN A 196 10.42 -1.18 5.14
N TRP A 197 9.47 -2.12 5.24
CA TRP A 197 9.77 -3.48 5.71
C TRP A 197 10.67 -4.26 4.73
N GLN A 198 10.57 -4.01 3.42
CA GLN A 198 11.43 -4.66 2.43
C GLN A 198 12.91 -4.32 2.60
N TYR A 199 13.25 -3.16 3.15
CA TYR A 199 14.63 -2.77 3.47
C TYR A 199 15.13 -3.31 4.81
N SER A 200 14.25 -3.92 5.62
CA SER A 200 14.58 -4.43 6.95
C SER A 200 15.19 -5.84 6.92
N ASP A 201 15.50 -6.37 8.10
CA ASP A 201 15.95 -7.75 8.27
C ASP A 201 14.82 -8.79 8.09
N GLN A 202 13.58 -8.35 7.86
CA GLN A 202 12.42 -9.14 7.45
C GLN A 202 12.14 -10.36 8.35
N LYS A 203 12.04 -10.15 9.66
CA LYS A 203 11.73 -11.21 10.60
C LYS A 203 10.31 -11.75 10.40
N HIS A 204 10.21 -13.06 10.35
CA HIS A 204 8.95 -13.79 10.35
C HIS A 204 8.82 -14.60 11.64
N TRP A 205 7.59 -14.74 12.14
CA TRP A 205 7.30 -15.57 13.29
C TRP A 205 7.17 -17.04 12.87
N PHE A 206 8.20 -17.85 13.19
CA PHE A 206 8.26 -19.27 12.90
C PHE A 206 7.69 -20.07 14.06
N ILE A 207 6.87 -21.07 13.75
CA ILE A 207 6.36 -22.07 14.67
C ILE A 207 6.94 -23.43 14.29
N ARG A 208 6.87 -24.39 15.24
CA ARG A 208 7.35 -25.76 15.06
C ARG A 208 6.18 -26.73 15.07
N CYS A 209 6.10 -27.58 14.07
CA CYS A 209 5.09 -28.64 14.03
C CYS A 209 5.35 -29.70 15.11
N PRO A 210 4.38 -30.02 15.98
CA PRO A 210 4.56 -31.05 17.01
C PRO A 210 4.65 -32.48 16.46
N HIS A 211 4.16 -32.70 15.22
CA HIS A 211 4.11 -34.04 14.61
C HIS A 211 5.37 -34.39 13.81
N CYS A 212 5.97 -33.41 13.11
CA CYS A 212 7.12 -33.70 12.22
C CYS A 212 8.33 -32.78 12.45
N ASN A 213 8.28 -31.90 13.46
CA ASN A 213 9.32 -30.94 13.81
C ASN A 213 9.69 -29.94 12.70
N PHE A 214 8.88 -29.83 11.65
CA PHE A 214 9.10 -28.81 10.61
C PHE A 214 8.87 -27.42 11.19
N GLU A 215 9.78 -26.49 10.91
CA GLU A 215 9.69 -25.09 11.34
C GLU A 215 9.43 -24.21 10.14
N TRP A 216 8.40 -23.34 10.23
CA TRP A 216 8.05 -22.35 9.19
C TRP A 216 7.13 -21.27 9.76
N TYR A 217 6.88 -20.23 8.98
CA TYR A 217 5.83 -19.25 9.28
C TYR A 217 4.56 -19.58 8.50
N MET A 218 3.41 -19.38 9.14
CA MET A 218 2.13 -19.74 8.54
C MET A 218 1.73 -18.81 7.40
N LYS A 219 1.14 -19.39 6.36
CA LYS A 219 0.63 -18.73 5.17
C LYS A 219 -0.81 -19.12 4.88
N PHE A 220 -1.54 -18.23 4.27
CA PHE A 220 -2.87 -18.48 3.74
C PHE A 220 -2.78 -18.65 2.21
N PRO A 221 -3.44 -19.62 1.59
CA PRO A 221 -4.34 -20.65 2.18
C PRO A 221 -3.63 -21.91 2.68
N GLU A 222 -2.32 -22.06 2.50
CA GLU A 222 -1.56 -23.31 2.60
C GLU A 222 -1.65 -23.99 3.97
N ASN A 223 -1.84 -23.21 5.04
CA ASN A 223 -1.94 -23.73 6.40
C ASN A 223 -3.39 -23.92 6.87
N ILE A 224 -4.37 -23.93 5.97
CA ILE A 224 -5.79 -24.11 6.29
C ILE A 224 -6.34 -25.37 5.59
N ASP A 225 -6.92 -26.27 6.38
CA ASP A 225 -7.82 -27.30 5.89
C ASP A 225 -9.24 -26.72 5.88
N PHE A 226 -9.78 -26.43 4.70
CA PHE A 226 -11.09 -25.80 4.53
C PHE A 226 -12.25 -26.72 4.85
N GLU A 227 -12.09 -28.05 4.70
CA GLU A 227 -13.13 -29.02 4.98
C GLU A 227 -13.29 -29.24 6.48
N ARG A 228 -12.16 -29.42 7.17
CA ARG A 228 -12.13 -29.62 8.62
C ARG A 228 -12.19 -28.33 9.42
N GLN A 229 -11.93 -27.20 8.76
CA GLN A 229 -11.79 -25.87 9.37
C GLN A 229 -10.69 -25.84 10.46
N GLU A 230 -9.55 -26.47 10.15
CA GLU A 230 -8.42 -26.61 11.07
C GLU A 230 -7.15 -26.01 10.47
N TYR A 231 -6.23 -25.61 11.36
CA TYR A 231 -4.87 -25.27 10.96
C TYR A 231 -4.04 -26.53 10.76
N ILE A 232 -3.29 -26.58 9.67
CA ILE A 232 -2.47 -27.75 9.33
C ILE A 232 -1.02 -27.39 9.00
N CYS A 233 -0.13 -28.32 9.27
CA CYS A 233 1.26 -28.26 8.82
C CYS A 233 1.35 -28.47 7.32
N THR A 234 2.05 -27.61 6.60
CA THR A 234 2.22 -27.73 5.14
C THR A 234 3.04 -28.97 4.72
N LYS A 235 3.84 -29.57 5.63
CA LYS A 235 4.69 -30.72 5.35
C LYS A 235 4.01 -32.07 5.62
N CYS A 236 3.38 -32.24 6.78
CA CYS A 236 2.81 -33.53 7.19
C CYS A 236 1.29 -33.52 7.32
N HIS A 237 0.63 -32.38 7.09
CA HIS A 237 -0.81 -32.17 7.24
C HIS A 237 -1.38 -32.46 8.63
N GLY A 238 -0.51 -32.63 9.65
CA GLY A 238 -0.91 -32.75 11.04
C GLY A 238 -1.57 -31.46 11.54
N ILE A 239 -2.59 -31.59 12.39
CA ILE A 239 -3.34 -30.47 12.96
C ILE A 239 -2.43 -29.65 13.89
N LEU A 240 -2.53 -28.34 13.80
CA LEU A 240 -1.82 -27.38 14.64
C LEU A 240 -2.81 -26.79 15.64
N ASP A 241 -2.76 -27.26 16.86
CA ASP A 241 -3.58 -26.75 17.94
C ASP A 241 -3.14 -25.35 18.43
N ARG A 242 -3.82 -24.84 19.44
CA ARG A 242 -3.50 -23.55 20.05
C ARG A 242 -2.08 -23.52 20.63
N GLU A 243 -1.64 -24.58 21.27
CA GLU A 243 -0.33 -24.67 21.92
C GLU A 243 0.81 -24.65 20.89
N SER A 244 0.66 -25.37 19.78
CA SER A 244 1.62 -25.40 18.68
C SER A 244 1.84 -24.02 18.07
N ARG A 245 0.78 -23.18 17.99
CA ARG A 245 0.81 -21.84 17.41
C ARG A 245 1.27 -20.77 18.40
N ARG A 246 1.14 -21.04 19.71
CA ARG A 246 1.58 -20.14 20.78
C ARG A 246 3.10 -19.99 20.81
N ASN A 247 3.80 -21.12 20.69
CA ASN A 247 5.24 -21.18 20.84
C ASN A 247 5.95 -21.00 19.50
N GLY A 248 6.75 -19.94 19.40
CA GLY A 248 7.49 -19.63 18.19
C GLY A 248 8.74 -18.81 18.44
N ARG A 249 9.38 -18.41 17.35
CA ARG A 249 10.56 -17.53 17.39
C ARG A 249 10.63 -16.64 16.15
N TRP A 250 11.19 -15.47 16.33
CA TRP A 250 11.51 -14.58 15.22
C TRP A 250 12.73 -15.07 14.45
N VAL A 251 12.58 -15.26 13.15
CA VAL A 251 13.66 -15.68 12.24
C VAL A 251 13.92 -14.57 11.23
N VAL A 252 15.17 -14.10 11.19
CA VAL A 252 15.67 -13.10 10.25
C VAL A 252 15.79 -13.71 8.86
N LYS A 253 15.29 -13.03 7.84
CA LYS A 253 15.43 -13.43 6.44
C LYS A 253 16.57 -12.69 5.74
N ASN A 254 16.78 -11.41 6.07
CA ASN A 254 17.82 -10.56 5.50
C ASN A 254 18.79 -10.10 6.59
N ALA A 255 19.86 -10.85 6.82
CA ALA A 255 20.82 -10.57 7.87
C ALA A 255 21.72 -9.34 7.60
N ASN A 256 21.67 -8.78 6.39
CA ASN A 256 22.50 -7.64 6.01
C ASN A 256 21.88 -6.28 6.35
N SER A 257 20.65 -6.25 6.82
CA SER A 257 19.97 -5.01 7.19
C SER A 257 20.16 -4.67 8.68
N ASN A 258 20.39 -3.39 8.96
CA ASN A 258 20.43 -2.84 10.31
C ASN A 258 19.05 -2.39 10.82
N ILE A 259 18.02 -2.49 9.99
CA ILE A 259 16.64 -2.16 10.34
C ILE A 259 15.95 -3.41 10.89
N SER A 260 15.41 -3.33 12.11
CA SER A 260 14.67 -4.42 12.72
C SER A 260 13.24 -4.48 12.17
N GLY A 261 12.97 -5.45 11.30
CA GLY A 261 11.66 -5.62 10.66
C GLY A 261 10.88 -6.79 11.24
N TYR A 262 9.58 -6.62 11.45
CA TYR A 262 8.69 -7.66 11.93
C TYR A 262 7.48 -7.78 11.01
N TRP A 263 7.15 -8.99 10.62
CA TRP A 263 5.87 -9.32 9.99
C TRP A 263 5.19 -10.46 10.74
N ILE A 264 3.90 -10.30 11.00
CA ILE A 264 3.07 -11.31 11.65
C ILE A 264 1.65 -11.28 11.09
N SER A 265 0.97 -12.41 11.11
CA SER A 265 -0.41 -12.58 10.62
C SER A 265 -1.33 -13.07 11.74
N GLN A 266 -2.63 -12.84 11.62
CA GLN A 266 -3.62 -13.42 12.54
C GLN A 266 -3.67 -14.95 12.51
N LEU A 267 -3.14 -15.62 11.48
CA LEU A 267 -3.01 -17.08 11.49
C LEU A 267 -2.14 -17.61 12.65
N MET A 268 -1.20 -16.78 13.10
CA MET A 268 -0.27 -17.13 14.18
C MET A 268 -0.83 -16.80 15.56
N MET A 269 -2.00 -16.17 15.65
CA MET A 269 -2.63 -15.83 16.92
C MET A 269 -3.29 -17.05 17.53
N PRO A 270 -2.88 -17.50 18.75
CA PRO A 270 -3.40 -18.72 19.36
C PRO A 270 -4.91 -18.71 19.60
N TRP A 271 -5.49 -17.51 19.82
CA TRP A 271 -6.91 -17.32 20.11
C TRP A 271 -7.81 -17.22 18.88
N ILE A 272 -7.27 -17.15 17.66
CA ILE A 272 -8.05 -17.07 16.43
C ILE A 272 -8.16 -18.46 15.81
N THR A 273 -9.38 -18.90 15.52
CA THR A 273 -9.66 -20.21 14.92
C THR A 273 -9.51 -20.20 13.40
N ALA A 274 -9.29 -21.36 12.78
CA ALA A 274 -9.26 -21.49 11.33
C ALA A 274 -10.63 -21.14 10.70
N ALA A 275 -11.73 -21.49 11.37
CA ALA A 275 -13.09 -21.12 10.95
C ALA A 275 -13.28 -19.60 10.84
N GLU A 276 -12.74 -18.82 11.79
CA GLU A 276 -12.78 -17.36 11.74
C GLU A 276 -11.97 -16.81 10.57
N ILE A 277 -10.79 -17.36 10.29
CA ILE A 277 -9.97 -16.96 9.13
C ILE A 277 -10.71 -17.28 7.83
N ILE A 278 -11.29 -18.49 7.71
CA ILE A 278 -12.10 -18.88 6.55
C ILE A 278 -13.30 -17.93 6.36
N SER A 279 -13.98 -17.57 7.45
CA SER A 279 -15.09 -16.62 7.40
C SER A 279 -14.62 -15.22 6.91
N LYS A 280 -13.48 -14.75 7.42
CA LYS A 280 -12.89 -13.46 7.01
C LYS A 280 -12.44 -13.47 5.54
N SER A 281 -11.87 -14.60 5.06
CA SER A 281 -11.38 -14.71 3.67
C SER A 281 -12.48 -14.67 2.61
N LYS A 282 -13.74 -14.89 2.98
CA LYS A 282 -14.91 -14.82 2.10
C LYS A 282 -15.47 -13.40 1.95
N LYS A 283 -14.95 -12.45 2.72
CA LYS A 283 -15.39 -11.04 2.72
C LYS A 283 -14.52 -10.20 1.75
N ASP A 284 -14.47 -8.90 1.97
CA ASP A 284 -13.60 -8.00 1.22
C ASP A 284 -12.14 -8.44 1.31
N GLN A 285 -11.52 -8.65 0.14
CA GLN A 285 -10.16 -9.17 0.06
C GLN A 285 -9.13 -8.16 0.57
N SER A 286 -9.33 -6.87 0.34
CA SER A 286 -8.40 -5.85 0.83
C SER A 286 -8.40 -5.81 2.36
N ILE A 287 -9.59 -5.90 2.98
CA ILE A 287 -9.73 -5.99 4.42
C ILE A 287 -9.09 -7.29 4.96
N PHE A 288 -9.31 -8.40 4.28
CA PHE A 288 -8.74 -9.68 4.69
C PHE A 288 -7.21 -9.67 4.64
N TYR A 289 -6.63 -9.26 3.53
CA TYR A 289 -5.16 -9.22 3.38
C TYR A 289 -4.54 -8.20 4.34
N ASN A 290 -5.04 -6.95 4.33
CA ASN A 290 -4.39 -5.88 5.08
C ASN A 290 -4.57 -6.01 6.60
N PHE A 291 -5.78 -6.35 7.07
CA PHE A 291 -6.11 -6.33 8.49
C PHE A 291 -6.10 -7.71 9.17
N THR A 292 -6.17 -8.80 8.40
CA THR A 292 -6.10 -10.16 8.94
C THR A 292 -4.76 -10.81 8.68
N LEU A 293 -4.27 -10.76 7.43
CA LEU A 293 -2.98 -11.36 7.10
C LEU A 293 -1.80 -10.43 7.39
N GLY A 294 -2.03 -9.10 7.52
CA GLY A 294 -0.96 -8.13 7.64
C GLY A 294 -0.09 -8.07 6.38
N LEU A 295 -0.71 -8.24 5.21
CA LEU A 295 -0.08 -8.22 3.90
C LEU A 295 -0.68 -7.11 3.03
N PRO A 296 0.11 -6.45 2.19
CA PRO A 296 -0.41 -5.50 1.23
C PRO A 296 -1.27 -6.20 0.17
N TYR A 297 -2.29 -5.50 -0.34
CA TYR A 297 -3.21 -6.06 -1.32
C TYR A 297 -3.70 -5.02 -2.32
N ILE A 298 -3.68 -5.39 -3.59
CA ILE A 298 -4.39 -4.69 -4.67
C ILE A 298 -5.19 -5.74 -5.44
N SER A 299 -6.48 -5.50 -5.63
CA SER A 299 -7.29 -6.40 -6.46
C SER A 299 -6.95 -6.24 -7.94
N ALA A 300 -7.10 -7.32 -8.72
CA ALA A 300 -6.74 -7.36 -10.13
C ALA A 300 -7.54 -6.36 -10.99
N ASP A 301 -8.73 -5.98 -10.55
CA ASP A 301 -9.59 -4.96 -11.15
C ASP A 301 -9.26 -3.52 -10.68
N GLN A 302 -8.35 -3.37 -9.73
CA GLN A 302 -7.88 -2.09 -9.21
C GLN A 302 -6.50 -1.66 -9.76
N ASN A 303 -5.85 -2.48 -10.58
CA ASN A 303 -4.63 -2.11 -11.31
C ASN A 303 -4.54 -2.87 -12.64
N ILE A 304 -3.62 -2.45 -13.51
CA ILE A 304 -3.31 -3.19 -14.74
C ILE A 304 -2.19 -4.19 -14.45
N SER A 305 -2.52 -5.48 -14.60
CA SER A 305 -1.55 -6.54 -14.39
C SER A 305 -0.59 -6.69 -15.59
N ARG A 306 0.61 -7.24 -15.33
CA ARG A 306 1.54 -7.66 -16.39
C ARG A 306 0.84 -8.58 -17.42
N GLN A 307 0.00 -9.49 -16.94
CA GLN A 307 -0.73 -10.42 -17.79
C GLN A 307 -1.68 -9.72 -18.76
N THR A 308 -2.42 -8.70 -18.30
CA THR A 308 -3.32 -7.89 -19.12
C THR A 308 -2.59 -7.25 -20.29
N ILE A 309 -1.44 -6.61 -20.02
CA ILE A 309 -0.61 -6.00 -21.08
C ILE A 309 -0.01 -7.05 -22.01
N THR A 310 0.44 -8.18 -21.49
CA THR A 310 1.01 -9.27 -22.30
C THR A 310 0.00 -9.83 -23.31
N GLN A 311 -1.27 -9.93 -22.94
CA GLN A 311 -2.34 -10.37 -23.84
C GLN A 311 -2.64 -9.39 -24.98
N CYS A 312 -2.21 -8.14 -24.85
CA CYS A 312 -2.34 -7.11 -25.87
C CYS A 312 -1.20 -7.11 -26.91
N ILE A 313 -0.21 -7.97 -26.76
CA ILE A 313 0.91 -8.06 -27.70
C ILE A 313 0.44 -8.80 -28.96
N ALA A 314 0.40 -8.06 -30.08
CA ALA A 314 0.02 -8.57 -31.38
C ALA A 314 1.07 -8.11 -32.42
N PRO A 315 2.09 -8.92 -32.71
CA PRO A 315 3.16 -8.54 -33.63
C PRO A 315 2.72 -8.57 -35.09
N ASN A 316 1.67 -7.86 -35.44
CA ASN A 316 1.17 -7.78 -36.81
C ASN A 316 1.15 -6.34 -37.33
N LEU A 317 2.15 -6.06 -38.08
CA LEU A 317 2.29 -5.34 -39.35
C LEU A 317 1.15 -4.39 -39.69
N ASN A 318 1.31 -3.13 -39.32
CA ASN A 318 0.37 -2.16 -39.80
C ASN A 318 1.04 -0.97 -40.48
N PRO A 319 0.45 -0.50 -41.55
CA PRO A 319 0.97 0.68 -42.21
C PRO A 319 1.07 1.80 -41.19
N LYS A 320 2.22 2.46 -41.15
CA LYS A 320 2.49 3.63 -40.28
C LYS A 320 1.75 4.86 -40.79
N THR A 321 0.45 4.70 -41.12
CA THR A 321 -0.45 5.75 -41.57
C THR A 321 -1.44 6.08 -40.47
N GLY A 322 -1.89 7.32 -40.42
CA GLY A 322 -2.78 7.77 -39.36
C GLY A 322 -2.10 7.68 -37.97
N VAL A 323 -0.87 8.17 -37.88
CA VAL A 323 -0.07 8.07 -36.65
C VAL A 323 -0.43 9.17 -35.67
N VAL A 324 -0.48 8.80 -34.39
CA VAL A 324 -0.63 9.75 -33.29
C VAL A 324 0.44 9.52 -32.21
N MET A 325 0.73 10.57 -31.48
CA MET A 325 1.74 10.60 -30.43
C MET A 325 1.14 11.12 -29.13
N GLY A 326 1.50 10.49 -28.01
CA GLY A 326 1.27 11.00 -26.67
C GLY A 326 2.58 11.28 -25.97
N VAL A 327 2.70 12.44 -25.33
CA VAL A 327 3.93 12.89 -24.68
C VAL A 327 3.66 13.30 -23.25
N ASP A 328 4.29 12.61 -22.31
CA ASP A 328 4.36 13.01 -20.91
C ASP A 328 5.54 14.00 -20.73
N ASN A 329 5.23 15.21 -20.24
CA ASN A 329 6.14 16.36 -20.28
C ASN A 329 6.92 16.52 -18.97
N GLY A 330 7.87 15.63 -18.72
CA GLY A 330 8.83 15.73 -17.61
C GLY A 330 10.16 16.39 -17.99
N VAL A 331 11.14 16.37 -17.10
CA VAL A 331 12.55 16.65 -17.43
C VAL A 331 13.00 15.68 -18.53
N VAL A 332 12.80 14.39 -18.30
CA VAL A 332 12.82 13.36 -19.32
C VAL A 332 11.40 13.23 -19.86
N LYS A 333 11.23 13.38 -21.18
CA LYS A 333 9.93 13.23 -21.85
C LYS A 333 9.71 11.77 -22.18
N THR A 334 8.52 11.28 -21.90
CA THR A 334 8.13 9.91 -22.25
C THR A 334 7.16 9.95 -23.42
N VAL A 335 7.44 9.17 -24.46
CA VAL A 335 6.73 9.22 -25.74
C VAL A 335 6.13 7.88 -26.09
N VAL A 336 4.86 7.88 -26.49
CA VAL A 336 4.14 6.73 -27.03
C VAL A 336 3.65 7.08 -28.44
N ILE A 337 3.99 6.25 -29.43
CA ILE A 337 3.63 6.42 -30.83
C ILE A 337 2.86 5.19 -31.31
N GLY A 338 1.75 5.43 -31.98
CA GLY A 338 0.91 4.36 -32.52
C GLY A 338 -0.15 4.90 -33.47
N ASN A 339 -1.08 4.06 -33.86
CA ASN A 339 -2.23 4.36 -34.68
C ASN A 339 -3.45 3.56 -34.21
N VAL A 340 -4.54 3.53 -35.00
CA VAL A 340 -5.75 2.76 -34.68
C VAL A 340 -5.53 1.24 -34.55
N HIS A 341 -4.39 0.73 -35.00
CA HIS A 341 -4.03 -0.69 -34.94
C HIS A 341 -3.10 -1.01 -33.76
N GLY A 342 -2.66 -0.01 -33.02
CA GLY A 342 -1.87 -0.20 -31.79
C GLY A 342 -0.60 0.65 -31.68
N ILE A 343 0.09 0.44 -30.60
CA ILE A 343 1.34 1.12 -30.25
C ILE A 343 2.52 0.36 -30.89
N PHE A 344 3.41 1.10 -31.57
CA PHE A 344 4.56 0.46 -32.25
C PHE A 344 5.92 1.09 -31.91
N LYS A 345 5.96 2.21 -31.17
CA LYS A 345 7.20 2.82 -30.68
C LYS A 345 6.94 3.51 -29.35
N ILE A 346 7.81 3.25 -28.40
CA ILE A 346 7.85 3.96 -27.11
C ILE A 346 9.31 4.32 -26.80
N TYR A 347 9.57 5.45 -26.16
CA TYR A 347 10.90 5.84 -25.73
C TYR A 347 10.86 7.00 -24.72
N GLU A 348 12.01 7.24 -24.12
CA GLU A 348 12.26 8.39 -23.26
C GLU A 348 13.38 9.23 -23.87
N THR A 349 13.27 10.55 -23.76
CA THR A 349 14.28 11.49 -24.27
C THR A 349 14.28 12.80 -23.48
N GLU A 350 15.42 13.47 -23.44
CA GLU A 350 15.53 14.84 -22.95
C GLU A 350 15.35 15.87 -24.08
N SER A 351 15.35 15.44 -25.36
CA SER A 351 15.32 16.31 -26.54
C SER A 351 13.91 16.46 -27.10
N TRP A 352 13.47 17.70 -27.23
CA TRP A 352 12.25 18.05 -27.97
C TRP A 352 12.45 17.94 -29.49
N GLU A 353 13.67 18.12 -29.96
CA GLU A 353 14.05 17.98 -31.37
C GLU A 353 13.81 16.55 -31.85
N GLU A 354 14.19 15.54 -31.07
CA GLU A 354 13.94 14.13 -31.39
C GLU A 354 12.44 13.82 -31.49
N ILE A 355 11.64 14.40 -30.57
CA ILE A 355 10.17 14.26 -30.60
C ILE A 355 9.60 14.91 -31.85
N GLU A 356 10.08 16.10 -32.20
CA GLU A 356 9.64 16.84 -33.37
C GLU A 356 10.05 16.14 -34.69
N GLU A 357 11.24 15.52 -34.74
CA GLU A 357 11.66 14.68 -35.86
C GLU A 357 10.73 13.49 -36.10
N ASP A 358 10.38 12.74 -35.07
CA ASP A 358 9.40 11.65 -35.19
C ASP A 358 8.01 12.17 -35.58
N PHE A 359 7.57 13.29 -35.00
CA PHE A 359 6.29 13.93 -35.33
C PHE A 359 6.21 14.29 -36.82
N VAL A 360 7.23 14.86 -37.36
CA VAL A 360 7.32 15.24 -38.81
C VAL A 360 7.43 13.97 -39.68
N LYS A 361 8.32 13.05 -39.31
CA LYS A 361 8.59 11.81 -40.04
C LYS A 361 7.33 10.95 -40.22
N TYR A 362 6.51 10.83 -39.19
CA TYR A 362 5.28 10.04 -39.25
C TYR A 362 4.06 10.85 -39.72
N GLY A 363 4.19 12.14 -39.92
CA GLY A 363 3.04 13.01 -40.21
C GLY A 363 1.98 12.97 -39.11
N ALA A 364 2.40 12.80 -37.86
CA ALA A 364 1.53 12.51 -36.73
C ALA A 364 0.69 13.70 -36.27
N SER A 365 -0.40 13.41 -35.53
CA SER A 365 -0.99 14.37 -34.58
C SER A 365 -0.52 14.03 -33.17
N MET A 366 -0.38 15.04 -32.29
CA MET A 366 0.26 14.86 -30.99
C MET A 366 -0.54 15.54 -29.88
N VAL A 367 -0.68 14.83 -28.73
CA VAL A 367 -1.19 15.41 -27.49
C VAL A 367 -0.05 15.39 -26.46
N ILE A 368 0.20 16.54 -25.83
CA ILE A 368 1.28 16.76 -24.87
C ILE A 368 0.69 17.18 -23.53
N ASP A 369 1.21 16.68 -22.40
CA ASP A 369 0.89 17.23 -21.08
C ASP A 369 1.28 18.72 -20.99
N ALA A 370 0.39 19.51 -20.43
CA ALA A 370 0.66 20.92 -20.16
C ALA A 370 1.68 21.12 -19.04
N ASN A 371 1.71 20.22 -18.06
CA ASN A 371 2.50 20.36 -16.84
C ASN A 371 3.75 19.47 -16.87
N PRO A 372 4.79 19.80 -16.09
CA PRO A 372 4.97 21.05 -15.34
C PRO A 372 5.53 22.21 -16.22
N TYR A 373 5.91 21.97 -17.48
CA TYR A 373 6.63 22.92 -18.34
C TYR A 373 5.83 23.35 -19.58
N PRO A 374 4.81 24.23 -19.47
CA PRO A 374 3.85 24.49 -20.54
C PRO A 374 4.42 25.30 -21.73
N ASN A 375 5.60 25.91 -21.61
CA ASN A 375 6.12 26.86 -22.60
C ASN A 375 6.43 26.19 -23.94
N ILE A 376 7.07 24.99 -23.93
CA ILE A 376 7.43 24.29 -25.16
C ILE A 376 6.20 23.65 -25.82
N PRO A 377 5.32 22.96 -25.09
CA PRO A 377 4.04 22.50 -25.65
C PRO A 377 3.24 23.60 -26.36
N ARG A 378 3.16 24.82 -25.78
CA ARG A 378 2.49 25.98 -26.40
C ARG A 378 3.16 26.41 -27.68
N LYS A 379 4.49 26.47 -27.72
CA LYS A 379 5.25 26.81 -28.93
C LYS A 379 5.00 25.80 -30.05
N LEU A 380 4.99 24.51 -29.72
CA LEU A 380 4.72 23.44 -30.69
C LEU A 380 3.28 23.48 -31.18
N ALA A 381 2.28 23.71 -30.32
CA ALA A 381 0.90 23.87 -30.71
C ALA A 381 0.71 25.07 -31.65
N SER A 382 1.37 26.19 -31.37
CA SER A 382 1.37 27.35 -32.25
C SER A 382 2.10 27.11 -33.58
N LYS A 383 3.17 26.30 -33.59
CA LYS A 383 3.93 25.94 -34.80
C LYS A 383 3.15 24.95 -35.70
N TYR A 384 2.36 24.08 -35.10
CA TYR A 384 1.61 23.01 -35.81
C TYR A 384 0.12 23.07 -35.46
N PRO A 385 -0.61 24.12 -35.81
CA PRO A 385 -2.01 24.28 -35.45
C PRO A 385 -2.86 23.15 -36.04
N GLY A 386 -3.82 22.64 -35.24
CA GLY A 386 -4.69 21.51 -35.60
C GLY A 386 -4.02 20.13 -35.62
N ARG A 387 -2.72 20.04 -35.27
CA ARG A 387 -1.98 18.77 -35.17
C ARG A 387 -1.31 18.56 -33.81
N VAL A 388 -0.99 19.59 -33.06
CA VAL A 388 -0.43 19.53 -31.71
C VAL A 388 -1.43 20.13 -30.74
N PHE A 389 -1.74 19.39 -29.69
CA PHE A 389 -2.71 19.76 -28.68
C PHE A 389 -2.09 19.65 -27.29
N ILE A 390 -2.59 20.47 -26.36
CA ILE A 390 -2.10 20.57 -24.99
C ILE A 390 -3.18 20.04 -24.05
N HIS A 391 -2.84 19.04 -23.27
CA HIS A 391 -3.77 18.40 -22.38
C HIS A 391 -3.71 18.93 -20.95
N TYR A 392 -4.90 19.03 -20.31
CA TYR A 392 -5.07 19.33 -18.89
C TYR A 392 -6.04 18.34 -18.27
N PHE A 393 -5.67 17.76 -17.12
CA PHE A 393 -6.62 17.03 -16.31
C PHE A 393 -7.57 17.98 -15.57
N VAL A 394 -8.85 17.62 -15.51
CA VAL A 394 -9.87 18.31 -14.72
C VAL A 394 -10.40 17.40 -13.63
N GLN A 395 -10.70 17.97 -12.46
CA GLN A 395 -11.09 17.17 -11.29
C GLN A 395 -12.51 16.57 -11.38
N GLU A 396 -13.43 17.29 -12.03
CA GLU A 396 -14.79 16.82 -12.26
C GLU A 396 -15.32 17.33 -13.59
N GLN A 397 -15.54 16.43 -14.50
CA GLN A 397 -16.20 16.74 -15.74
C GLN A 397 -17.70 16.54 -15.59
N LYS A 398 -18.48 17.62 -15.64
CA LYS A 398 -19.95 17.59 -15.62
C LYS A 398 -20.53 16.95 -16.90
N SER A 399 -19.73 16.89 -17.97
CA SER A 399 -20.09 16.24 -19.23
C SER A 399 -20.03 14.70 -19.14
N MET A 400 -20.91 14.04 -19.89
CA MET A 400 -20.84 12.59 -20.11
C MET A 400 -19.64 12.19 -21.00
N GLN A 401 -19.06 13.11 -21.75
CA GLN A 401 -17.88 12.87 -22.58
C GLN A 401 -16.64 12.74 -21.70
N VAL A 402 -15.79 11.76 -22.01
CA VAL A 402 -14.54 11.54 -21.27
C VAL A 402 -13.46 12.54 -21.68
N ILE A 403 -13.45 12.95 -22.96
CA ILE A 403 -12.49 13.85 -23.56
C ILE A 403 -13.25 15.08 -24.10
N LEU A 404 -12.79 16.28 -23.75
CA LEU A 404 -13.34 17.56 -24.22
C LEU A 404 -12.29 18.30 -25.03
N TRP A 405 -12.58 18.52 -26.30
CA TRP A 405 -11.77 19.34 -27.18
C TRP A 405 -12.20 20.82 -27.07
N GLY A 406 -11.22 21.71 -27.01
CA GLY A 406 -11.47 23.14 -27.01
C GLY A 406 -11.98 23.63 -28.36
N SER A 407 -12.52 24.85 -28.37
CA SER A 407 -13.04 25.50 -29.58
C SER A 407 -12.66 26.98 -29.61
N GLY A 408 -12.67 27.57 -30.79
CA GLY A 408 -12.29 28.97 -30.99
C GLY A 408 -10.83 29.22 -30.57
N ASP A 409 -10.60 30.23 -29.73
CA ASP A 409 -9.26 30.63 -29.25
C ASP A 409 -8.58 29.58 -28.35
N LYS A 410 -9.26 28.52 -28.03
CA LYS A 410 -8.75 27.39 -27.22
C LYS A 410 -8.76 26.06 -27.97
N SER A 411 -8.75 26.11 -29.31
CA SER A 411 -8.82 24.91 -30.14
C SER A 411 -7.63 23.96 -29.99
N GLU A 412 -6.49 24.44 -29.47
CA GLU A 412 -5.31 23.63 -29.16
C GLU A 412 -5.39 22.94 -27.80
N ILE A 413 -6.42 23.22 -26.98
CA ILE A 413 -6.55 22.65 -25.63
C ILE A 413 -7.45 21.43 -25.68
N VAL A 414 -7.05 20.37 -24.98
CA VAL A 414 -7.89 19.20 -24.71
C VAL A 414 -7.91 18.90 -23.23
N GLN A 415 -9.04 18.48 -22.71
CA GLN A 415 -9.25 18.20 -21.29
C GLN A 415 -9.86 16.81 -21.08
N SER A 416 -9.51 16.14 -20.00
CA SER A 416 -10.16 14.90 -19.57
C SER A 416 -10.24 14.77 -18.05
N ASP A 417 -11.25 14.05 -17.56
CA ASP A 417 -11.28 13.58 -16.18
C ASP A 417 -10.28 12.43 -16.01
N ARG A 418 -9.32 12.59 -15.09
CA ARG A 418 -8.24 11.62 -14.88
C ARG A 418 -8.78 10.20 -14.62
N THR A 419 -9.79 10.07 -13.77
CA THR A 419 -10.35 8.76 -13.41
C THR A 419 -11.08 8.13 -14.60
N LYS A 420 -11.91 8.89 -15.30
CA LYS A 420 -12.69 8.38 -16.44
C LYS A 420 -11.81 7.94 -17.61
N ILE A 421 -10.75 8.71 -17.91
CA ILE A 421 -9.85 8.35 -19.02
C ILE A 421 -9.01 7.11 -18.70
N ILE A 422 -8.55 6.95 -17.46
CA ILE A 422 -7.84 5.74 -17.05
C ILE A 422 -8.79 4.55 -17.06
N ASP A 423 -10.01 4.67 -16.56
CA ASP A 423 -11.03 3.61 -16.61
C ASP A 423 -11.30 3.15 -18.06
N LEU A 424 -11.34 4.10 -19.01
CA LEU A 424 -11.49 3.80 -20.43
C LEU A 424 -10.31 2.94 -20.94
N ILE A 425 -9.08 3.35 -20.68
CA ILE A 425 -7.88 2.67 -21.17
C ILE A 425 -7.72 1.30 -20.51
N VAL A 426 -8.01 1.17 -19.20
CA VAL A 426 -8.03 -0.12 -18.50
C VAL A 426 -9.03 -1.07 -19.12
N SER A 427 -10.23 -0.59 -19.47
CA SER A 427 -11.24 -1.37 -20.19
C SER A 427 -10.74 -1.79 -21.58
N GLU A 428 -10.10 -0.89 -22.32
CA GLU A 428 -9.56 -1.17 -23.66
C GLU A 428 -8.40 -2.19 -23.62
N PHE A 429 -7.53 -2.15 -22.60
CA PHE A 429 -6.52 -3.20 -22.38
C PHE A 429 -7.16 -4.55 -22.04
N THR A 430 -8.14 -4.55 -21.14
CA THR A 430 -8.84 -5.78 -20.72
C THR A 430 -9.55 -6.44 -21.89
N ASN A 431 -10.13 -5.64 -22.79
CA ASN A 431 -10.81 -6.10 -24.00
C ASN A 431 -9.86 -6.33 -25.18
N GLN A 432 -8.54 -6.14 -25.00
CA GLN A 432 -7.52 -6.23 -26.05
C GLN A 432 -7.77 -5.28 -27.24
N GLU A 433 -8.39 -4.15 -26.99
CA GLU A 433 -8.66 -3.13 -28.00
C GLU A 433 -7.44 -2.24 -28.26
N ILE A 434 -6.57 -2.06 -27.23
CA ILE A 434 -5.22 -1.50 -27.40
C ILE A 434 -4.27 -2.66 -27.62
N THR A 435 -3.49 -2.61 -28.71
CA THR A 435 -2.50 -3.65 -29.03
C THR A 435 -1.09 -3.09 -29.15
N PHE A 436 -0.09 -3.95 -28.99
CA PHE A 436 1.31 -3.58 -29.14
C PHE A 436 1.93 -4.35 -30.31
N ASN A 437 2.48 -3.59 -31.28
CA ASN A 437 3.36 -4.12 -32.31
C ASN A 437 4.84 -4.07 -31.81
N MET A 438 5.03 -4.60 -30.61
CA MET A 438 6.30 -4.66 -29.89
C MET A 438 6.38 -5.96 -29.12
N THR A 439 7.58 -6.39 -28.77
CA THR A 439 7.80 -7.60 -27.97
C THR A 439 7.60 -7.31 -26.48
N LEU A 440 7.29 -8.36 -25.69
CA LEU A 440 7.22 -8.25 -24.24
C LEU A 440 8.52 -7.71 -23.65
N LYS A 441 9.67 -8.18 -24.16
CA LYS A 441 10.99 -7.74 -23.71
C LYS A 441 11.19 -6.22 -23.92
N GLU A 442 10.79 -5.67 -25.06
CA GLU A 442 10.89 -4.23 -25.33
C GLU A 442 10.03 -3.41 -24.36
N LEU A 443 8.84 -3.90 -23.99
CA LEU A 443 7.97 -3.24 -23.01
C LEU A 443 8.55 -3.30 -21.59
N GLU A 444 9.17 -4.42 -21.21
CA GLU A 444 9.81 -4.59 -19.91
C GLU A 444 11.11 -3.79 -19.79
N ASP A 445 12.00 -3.87 -20.78
CA ASP A 445 13.28 -3.16 -20.80
C ASP A 445 13.10 -1.63 -20.71
N ARG A 446 11.96 -1.11 -21.16
CA ARG A 446 11.60 0.31 -21.09
C ARG A 446 10.74 0.67 -19.88
N SER A 447 10.47 -0.25 -18.97
CA SER A 447 9.63 -0.06 -17.78
C SER A 447 8.16 0.27 -18.07
N TYR A 448 7.65 0.01 -19.28
CA TYR A 448 6.26 0.30 -19.65
C TYR A 448 5.25 -0.42 -18.74
N ILE A 449 5.47 -1.72 -18.53
CA ILE A 449 4.62 -2.54 -17.66
C ILE A 449 4.73 -2.10 -16.21
N TYR A 450 5.95 -1.75 -15.79
CA TYR A 450 6.19 -1.24 -14.45
C TYR A 450 5.39 0.04 -14.19
N ASP A 451 5.45 1.03 -15.08
CA ASP A 451 4.75 2.31 -14.93
C ASP A 451 3.23 2.11 -14.79
N TRP A 452 2.63 1.23 -15.60
CA TRP A 452 1.22 0.90 -15.49
C TRP A 452 0.86 0.19 -14.18
N SER A 453 1.75 -0.64 -13.66
CA SER A 453 1.54 -1.34 -12.38
C SER A 453 1.56 -0.41 -11.17
N GLN A 454 2.06 0.81 -11.30
CA GLN A 454 2.07 1.81 -10.23
C GLN A 454 0.75 2.59 -10.10
N LEU A 455 -0.14 2.46 -11.07
CA LEU A 455 -1.49 3.04 -10.98
C LEU A 455 -2.43 2.09 -10.27
N TYR A 456 -3.17 2.60 -9.29
CA TYR A 456 -4.18 1.82 -8.56
C TYR A 456 -5.45 2.64 -8.36
N ARG A 457 -6.59 1.93 -8.32
CA ARG A 457 -7.89 2.51 -8.05
C ARG A 457 -8.21 2.45 -6.57
N THR A 458 -8.62 3.55 -5.98
CA THR A 458 -8.97 3.64 -4.57
C THR A 458 -10.25 4.45 -4.37
N VAL A 459 -10.81 4.39 -3.16
CA VAL A 459 -11.98 5.19 -2.78
C VAL A 459 -11.55 6.29 -1.82
N GLU A 460 -11.77 7.52 -2.23
CA GLU A 460 -11.55 8.70 -1.39
C GLU A 460 -12.89 9.23 -0.85
N THR A 461 -12.87 9.64 0.41
CA THR A 461 -14.04 10.28 1.05
C THR A 461 -13.72 11.76 1.20
N ASN A 462 -14.56 12.61 0.61
CA ASN A 462 -14.39 14.07 0.73
C ASN A 462 -14.83 14.58 2.12
N ALA A 463 -14.63 15.87 2.38
CA ALA A 463 -14.99 16.51 3.66
C ALA A 463 -16.48 16.43 4.00
N GLN A 464 -17.34 16.19 3.00
CA GLN A 464 -18.79 16.00 3.17
C GLN A 464 -19.21 14.53 3.33
N GLY A 465 -18.26 13.59 3.45
CA GLY A 465 -18.53 12.16 3.59
C GLY A 465 -18.90 11.44 2.29
N ILE A 466 -18.81 12.10 1.12
CA ILE A 466 -19.12 11.49 -0.17
C ILE A 466 -17.92 10.68 -0.62
N GLN A 467 -18.15 9.40 -0.91
CA GLN A 467 -17.13 8.50 -1.44
C GLN A 467 -17.03 8.61 -2.97
N LYS A 468 -15.80 8.76 -3.46
CA LYS A 468 -15.48 8.81 -4.88
C LYS A 468 -14.35 7.83 -5.19
N SER A 469 -14.55 6.98 -6.17
CA SER A 469 -13.47 6.12 -6.69
C SER A 469 -12.58 6.91 -7.62
N VAL A 470 -11.27 6.86 -7.39
CA VAL A 470 -10.26 7.62 -8.13
C VAL A 470 -9.02 6.76 -8.42
N TRP A 471 -8.32 7.07 -9.51
CA TRP A 471 -7.00 6.49 -9.79
C TRP A 471 -5.90 7.34 -9.16
N ARG A 472 -4.95 6.66 -8.51
CA ARG A 472 -3.76 7.26 -7.92
C ARG A 472 -2.52 6.52 -8.40
N THR A 473 -1.40 7.22 -8.38
CA THR A 473 -0.08 6.63 -8.53
C THR A 473 0.48 6.33 -7.15
N ILE A 474 1.17 5.22 -6.98
CA ILE A 474 1.94 4.95 -5.75
C ILE A 474 2.94 6.08 -5.59
N GLN A 475 2.99 6.66 -4.39
CA GLN A 475 3.80 7.84 -4.11
C GLN A 475 5.28 7.58 -4.45
N ASP A 476 5.93 8.56 -5.07
CA ASP A 476 7.34 8.53 -5.47
C ASP A 476 7.71 7.41 -6.47
N ARG A 477 6.71 6.81 -7.11
CA ARG A 477 6.92 5.85 -8.20
C ARG A 477 6.65 6.49 -9.55
N ARG A 478 7.40 6.00 -10.57
CA ARG A 478 7.24 6.47 -11.94
C ARG A 478 5.97 5.90 -12.58
N ASP A 479 5.30 6.71 -13.38
CA ASP A 479 4.08 6.35 -14.11
C ASP A 479 4.04 6.95 -15.53
N HIS A 480 5.19 7.38 -16.01
CA HIS A 480 5.33 8.22 -17.20
C HIS A 480 4.78 7.56 -18.47
N PHE A 481 5.06 6.27 -18.70
CA PHE A 481 4.50 5.57 -19.87
C PHE A 481 2.98 5.39 -19.75
N ALA A 482 2.44 5.27 -18.55
CA ALA A 482 0.99 5.23 -18.39
C ALA A 482 0.37 6.57 -18.82
N PHE A 483 0.93 7.70 -18.41
CA PHE A 483 0.45 9.02 -18.82
C PHE A 483 0.69 9.30 -20.31
N ALA A 484 1.86 8.97 -20.84
CA ALA A 484 2.11 9.08 -22.28
C ALA A 484 1.11 8.26 -23.11
N THR A 485 0.68 7.09 -22.59
CA THR A 485 -0.37 6.28 -23.22
C THR A 485 -1.73 6.95 -23.15
N ILE A 486 -2.05 7.64 -22.06
CA ILE A 486 -3.28 8.44 -21.94
C ILE A 486 -3.32 9.52 -23.02
N TYR A 487 -2.23 10.25 -23.20
CA TYR A 487 -2.16 11.30 -24.22
C TYR A 487 -2.20 10.76 -25.64
N TRP A 488 -1.56 9.60 -25.89
CA TRP A 488 -1.68 8.88 -27.15
C TRP A 488 -3.14 8.45 -27.40
N ARG A 489 -3.83 7.90 -26.41
CA ARG A 489 -5.23 7.47 -26.54
C ARG A 489 -6.17 8.65 -26.80
N ILE A 490 -5.91 9.80 -26.16
CA ILE A 490 -6.66 11.03 -26.44
C ILE A 490 -6.43 11.47 -27.90
N ALA A 491 -5.19 11.42 -28.39
CA ALA A 491 -4.88 11.79 -29.78
C ALA A 491 -5.55 10.87 -30.80
N LEU A 492 -5.83 9.60 -30.46
CA LEU A 492 -6.57 8.68 -31.35
C LEU A 492 -7.97 9.17 -31.70
N GLU A 493 -8.65 9.93 -30.85
CA GLU A 493 -9.97 10.49 -31.14
C GLU A 493 -9.97 11.35 -32.42
N LEU A 494 -8.86 12.02 -32.71
CA LEU A 494 -8.72 12.82 -33.94
C LEU A 494 -8.82 11.96 -35.20
N LEU A 495 -8.33 10.71 -35.16
CA LEU A 495 -8.39 9.79 -36.29
C LEU A 495 -9.79 9.19 -36.45
N TYR A 496 -10.46 8.90 -35.35
CA TYR A 496 -11.83 8.40 -35.38
C TYR A 496 -12.80 9.44 -35.93
N ALA A 497 -12.63 10.71 -35.57
CA ALA A 497 -13.44 11.79 -36.09
C ALA A 497 -13.26 12.03 -37.61
N GLN A 498 -12.05 11.79 -38.14
CA GLN A 498 -11.74 11.96 -39.57
C GLN A 498 -12.14 10.76 -40.42
N GLY A 499 -12.17 9.56 -39.86
CA GLY A 499 -12.40 8.31 -40.62
C GLY A 499 -13.84 7.80 -40.70
N GLY A 500 -14.81 8.49 -40.10
CA GLY A 500 -16.24 8.07 -40.14
C GLY A 500 -16.54 6.78 -39.36
N VAL A 501 -15.58 6.22 -38.62
CA VAL A 501 -15.78 5.07 -37.75
C VAL A 501 -16.25 5.60 -36.39
N ILE A 502 -17.55 5.82 -36.26
CA ILE A 502 -18.14 6.06 -34.93
C ILE A 502 -18.04 4.74 -34.15
N ARG A 503 -17.07 4.59 -33.26
CA ARG A 503 -17.19 3.57 -32.22
C ARG A 503 -18.40 3.96 -31.38
N THR A 504 -19.45 3.17 -31.45
CA THR A 504 -20.55 3.24 -30.48
C THR A 504 -19.90 3.09 -29.09
N PRO A 505 -20.19 3.99 -28.15
CA PRO A 505 -19.72 3.81 -26.77
C PRO A 505 -20.12 2.41 -26.32
N PRO A 506 -19.30 1.69 -25.57
CA PRO A 506 -19.61 0.35 -25.13
C PRO A 506 -21.01 0.37 -24.55
N LYS A 507 -21.87 -0.56 -25.03
CA LYS A 507 -23.25 -0.68 -24.54
C LYS A 507 -23.16 -0.63 -23.02
N LYS A 508 -23.87 0.35 -22.42
CA LYS A 508 -23.97 0.47 -20.97
C LYS A 508 -24.17 -0.92 -20.38
N GLN A 509 -23.17 -1.46 -19.72
CA GLN A 509 -23.46 -2.43 -18.69
C GLN A 509 -24.33 -1.66 -17.70
N ASN A 510 -25.59 -2.05 -17.61
CA ASN A 510 -26.55 -1.45 -16.71
C ASN A 510 -25.96 -1.50 -15.30
N SER A 511 -25.42 -0.37 -14.84
CA SER A 511 -25.17 -0.20 -13.42
C SER A 511 -26.54 -0.26 -12.75
N PHE A 512 -26.77 -1.32 -12.02
CA PHE A 512 -27.98 -1.49 -11.22
C PHE A 512 -28.00 -0.52 -10.04
N TYR A 513 -28.27 0.75 -10.34
CA TYR A 513 -28.70 1.71 -9.32
C TYR A 513 -30.18 1.97 -9.52
N ARG A 514 -31.01 1.30 -8.76
CA ARG A 514 -32.41 1.68 -8.54
C ARG A 514 -32.59 1.94 -7.05
N LYS A 515 -32.89 3.19 -6.72
CA LYS A 515 -33.41 3.65 -5.42
C LYS A 515 -32.61 3.21 -4.18
N GLY A 516 -31.35 3.63 -4.06
CA GLY A 516 -30.66 3.63 -2.78
C GLY A 516 -30.37 2.29 -2.10
N VAL A 517 -30.53 1.15 -2.82
CA VAL A 517 -30.20 -0.18 -2.31
C VAL A 517 -29.14 -0.77 -3.25
N MET A 518 -27.97 -1.06 -2.69
CA MET A 518 -26.91 -1.79 -3.39
C MET A 518 -27.36 -3.25 -3.54
N VAL A 519 -27.72 -3.66 -4.75
CA VAL A 519 -27.85 -5.07 -5.10
C VAL A 519 -26.53 -5.44 -5.78
N SER A 520 -25.73 -6.28 -5.14
CA SER A 520 -24.56 -6.87 -5.75
C SER A 520 -24.95 -7.63 -7.02
N PRO A 521 -24.25 -7.48 -8.15
CA PRO A 521 -24.46 -8.35 -9.29
C PRO A 521 -24.09 -9.78 -8.85
N GLU A 522 -25.01 -10.70 -9.06
CA GLU A 522 -24.69 -12.12 -9.01
C GLU A 522 -23.52 -12.38 -9.95
N ASN A 523 -22.44 -12.90 -9.40
CA ASN A 523 -21.24 -13.29 -10.11
C ASN A 523 -21.58 -14.26 -11.24
N THR A 524 -21.51 -13.81 -12.47
CA THR A 524 -21.22 -14.69 -13.60
C THR A 524 -19.70 -14.78 -13.80
N VAL A 525 -19.00 -15.24 -12.79
CA VAL A 525 -17.77 -15.99 -13.00
C VAL A 525 -18.24 -17.36 -13.47
N PRO A 526 -17.71 -17.93 -14.57
CA PRO A 526 -18.01 -19.32 -14.91
C PRO A 526 -17.61 -20.15 -13.69
N SER A 527 -18.59 -20.66 -12.99
CA SER A 527 -18.38 -21.58 -11.90
C SER A 527 -17.62 -22.78 -12.48
N VAL A 528 -16.33 -22.87 -12.20
CA VAL A 528 -15.59 -24.11 -12.36
C VAL A 528 -16.26 -25.09 -11.43
N ASN A 529 -17.04 -25.99 -12.02
CA ASN A 529 -17.84 -26.93 -11.30
C ASN A 529 -16.89 -27.91 -10.59
N LEU A 530 -16.62 -27.67 -9.30
CA LEU A 530 -15.75 -28.48 -8.46
C LEU A 530 -16.19 -29.97 -8.41
N HIS A 531 -17.46 -30.28 -8.74
CA HIS A 531 -17.94 -31.64 -8.94
C HIS A 531 -17.28 -32.37 -10.12
N GLN A 532 -16.95 -31.66 -11.21
CA GLN A 532 -16.27 -32.30 -12.36
C GLN A 532 -14.80 -32.62 -12.08
N ILE A 533 -14.14 -31.90 -11.15
CA ILE A 533 -12.78 -32.22 -10.73
C ILE A 533 -12.78 -33.43 -9.79
N ALA A 534 -13.77 -33.55 -8.91
CA ALA A 534 -13.91 -34.70 -8.01
C ALA A 534 -14.19 -36.00 -8.79
N GLU A 535 -15.05 -35.99 -9.80
CA GLU A 535 -15.34 -37.17 -10.63
C GLU A 535 -14.13 -37.62 -11.46
N LYS A 536 -13.35 -36.71 -12.03
CA LYS A 536 -12.12 -37.07 -12.76
C LYS A 536 -11.03 -37.65 -11.85
N THR A 537 -11.02 -37.32 -10.57
CA THR A 537 -10.04 -37.86 -9.60
C THR A 537 -10.48 -39.23 -9.07
N MET A 538 -11.80 -39.49 -8.96
CA MET A 538 -12.31 -40.81 -8.58
C MET A 538 -12.15 -41.86 -9.69
N HIS A 539 -12.28 -41.52 -10.94
CA HIS A 539 -12.07 -42.47 -12.03
C HIS A 539 -10.60 -42.88 -12.20
N LYS A 540 -9.62 -42.07 -11.79
CA LYS A 540 -8.20 -42.47 -11.79
C LYS A 540 -7.80 -43.41 -10.66
N LYS A 541 -8.55 -43.48 -9.56
CA LYS A 541 -8.26 -44.41 -8.43
C LYS A 541 -8.85 -45.82 -8.60
N LYS A 542 -9.73 -46.03 -9.57
CA LYS A 542 -10.29 -47.38 -9.83
C LYS A 542 -9.48 -48.25 -10.82
N SER A 543 -8.47 -47.70 -11.51
CA SER A 543 -7.67 -48.44 -12.49
C SER A 543 -6.36 -49.05 -11.95
N TRP A 544 -6.10 -49.00 -10.62
CA TRP A 544 -4.86 -49.50 -9.99
C TRP A 544 -5.12 -50.65 -9.00
N LYS A 545 -6.24 -51.37 -9.12
CA LYS A 545 -6.51 -52.58 -8.31
C LYS A 545 -6.82 -53.82 -9.14
N THR A 546 -6.29 -53.96 -10.33
CA THR A 546 -6.20 -55.24 -11.03
C THR A 546 -5.06 -55.19 -12.03
N LYS A 547 -3.88 -55.53 -11.55
CA LYS A 547 -2.85 -56.40 -12.19
C LYS A 547 -1.75 -56.67 -11.19
#